data_6f47b9090b782f0a997f69bfe829b8ab
#
_entry.id   6f47b9090b782f0a997f69bfe829b8ab
#
_cell.length_a   1.000
_cell.length_b   1.000
_cell.length_c   1.000
_cell.angle_alpha   90.00
_cell.angle_beta   90.00
_cell.angle_gamma   90.00
#
_symmetry.space_group_name_H-M   'P 1'
#
loop_
_entity.id
_entity.type
_entity.pdbx_description
1 polymer ?
#
loop_
_entity_poly.entity_id
_entity_poly.type
_entity_poly.pdbx_seq_one_letter_code
_entity_poly.pdbx_strand_id
1 'polypeptide(L)'
;MKKNDYGFTLIELLAVITIMGILMIVGIPAITKIIYNSRKDVAETSVKRYANEVNKEIKSYEIANGEVNDGTYSIMKNGHICLDVYDVGSDSCSGMTLDVEMEGQFPKSGEVEIFNKKVVDVFNAKVNGFYVNDNNTNYVATTEPVEVTKTLCRTTGDVSYDPGTLYSCEVADGVKYNFRILSASGDTVNLMMTSNLSGVRTAWFNWGTGMGRNYNNCGPVQAYSTLSSATSGWTNLKDVTFQYRSGDIIIAFDESRDTYSVESKDPDCDMYGGYYDSMKARLPSLSEISALSSEWYKEGTTECGMDDGSGYWLNDALTSSPAGGTFAAHAVGAPHCTAEEVMWRLGIRPVIQVSRSDLS
;
A
#
# COMPACT_ATOMS: atom_id res chain seq x y z
N MET A 1 5.10 88.02 20.25
CA MET A 1 4.11 87.01 19.86
C MET A 1 3.89 86.06 21.01
N LYS A 2 2.70 86.10 21.67
CA LYS A 2 2.34 85.12 22.68
C LYS A 2 1.95 83.80 21.95
N LYS A 3 2.69 82.76 22.21
CA LYS A 3 2.33 81.37 21.82
C LYS A 3 1.13 80.97 22.68
N ASN A 4 -0.04 80.80 22.10
CA ASN A 4 -1.17 80.22 22.78
C ASN A 4 -0.92 78.70 22.86
N ASP A 5 -0.46 78.16 23.94
CA ASP A 5 -0.40 76.75 24.26
C ASP A 5 -1.83 76.28 24.61
N TYR A 6 -2.56 75.79 23.60
CA TYR A 6 -3.83 75.11 23.82
C TYR A 6 -3.51 73.73 24.33
N GLY A 7 -3.65 73.51 25.64
CA GLY A 7 -3.60 72.13 26.19
C GLY A 7 -4.88 71.37 25.86
N PHE A 8 -4.76 70.11 25.67
CA PHE A 8 -5.91 69.17 25.45
C PHE A 8 -6.80 69.19 26.71
N THR A 9 -8.09 69.26 26.51
CA THR A 9 -9.04 69.14 27.63
C THR A 9 -9.15 67.64 28.02
N LEU A 10 -9.49 67.38 29.27
CA LEU A 10 -9.63 66.00 29.81
C LEU A 10 -10.72 65.23 29.06
N ILE A 11 -11.76 65.93 28.56
CA ILE A 11 -12.84 65.34 27.80
C ILE A 11 -12.40 64.93 26.36
N GLU A 12 -11.52 65.71 25.71
CA GLU A 12 -10.93 65.37 24.40
C GLU A 12 -10.03 64.17 24.53
N LEU A 13 -9.22 64.04 25.57
CA LEU A 13 -8.40 62.87 25.80
C LEU A 13 -9.26 61.65 26.06
N LEU A 14 -10.32 61.77 26.88
CA LEU A 14 -11.26 60.69 27.16
C LEU A 14 -11.95 60.21 25.89
N ALA A 15 -12.41 61.13 25.04
CA ALA A 15 -13.03 60.81 23.76
C ALA A 15 -12.09 60.03 22.82
N VAL A 16 -10.81 60.47 22.72
CA VAL A 16 -9.82 59.83 21.90
C VAL A 16 -9.52 58.38 22.37
N ILE A 17 -9.31 58.16 23.68
CA ILE A 17 -9.04 56.83 24.22
C ILE A 17 -10.27 55.91 24.07
N THR A 18 -11.48 56.43 24.20
CA THR A 18 -12.71 55.68 24.00
C THR A 18 -12.86 55.24 22.54
N ILE A 19 -12.66 56.14 21.60
CA ILE A 19 -12.69 55.81 20.16
C ILE A 19 -11.57 54.81 19.78
N MET A 20 -10.33 55.03 20.27
CA MET A 20 -9.24 54.08 20.07
C MET A 20 -9.57 52.70 20.64
N GLY A 21 -10.18 52.65 21.86
CA GLY A 21 -10.61 51.40 22.47
C GLY A 21 -11.61 50.62 21.58
N ILE A 22 -12.61 51.32 21.06
CA ILE A 22 -13.61 50.72 20.17
C ILE A 22 -12.93 50.23 18.85
N LEU A 23 -12.07 51.05 18.24
CA LEU A 23 -11.36 50.67 17.03
C LEU A 23 -10.44 49.46 17.24
N MET A 24 -9.77 49.33 18.39
CA MET A 24 -8.94 48.20 18.74
C MET A 24 -9.77 46.91 18.90
N ILE A 25 -10.92 46.97 19.56
CA ILE A 25 -11.78 45.80 19.79
C ILE A 25 -12.27 45.20 18.46
N VAL A 26 -12.58 46.04 17.44
CA VAL A 26 -13.07 45.58 16.13
C VAL A 26 -11.93 45.30 15.14
N GLY A 27 -10.88 46.13 15.19
CA GLY A 27 -9.80 46.08 14.21
C GLY A 27 -8.82 44.93 14.44
N ILE A 28 -8.45 44.65 15.69
CA ILE A 28 -7.43 43.62 15.98
C ILE A 28 -7.87 42.23 15.54
N PRO A 29 -9.10 41.73 15.81
CA PRO A 29 -9.52 40.41 15.34
C PRO A 29 -9.56 40.29 13.81
N ALA A 30 -9.95 41.35 13.10
CA ALA A 30 -10.00 41.37 11.65
C ALA A 30 -8.59 41.27 11.03
N ILE A 31 -7.64 42.07 11.57
CA ILE A 31 -6.25 42.05 11.09
C ILE A 31 -5.57 40.72 11.40
N THR A 32 -5.78 40.14 12.57
CA THR A 32 -5.20 38.86 12.96
C THR A 32 -5.69 37.73 12.05
N LYS A 33 -6.98 37.73 11.68
CA LYS A 33 -7.54 36.76 10.73
C LYS A 33 -6.94 36.89 9.33
N ILE A 34 -6.73 38.13 8.86
CA ILE A 34 -6.10 38.39 7.55
C ILE A 34 -4.65 37.89 7.57
N ILE A 35 -3.89 38.20 8.61
CA ILE A 35 -2.49 37.74 8.75
C ILE A 35 -2.44 36.22 8.84
N TYR A 36 -3.34 35.59 9.58
CA TYR A 36 -3.42 34.14 9.68
C TYR A 36 -3.67 33.50 8.32
N ASN A 37 -4.68 33.94 7.58
CA ASN A 37 -5.00 33.43 6.26
C ASN A 37 -3.84 33.65 5.28
N SER A 38 -3.23 34.83 5.28
CA SER A 38 -2.08 35.12 4.42
C SER A 38 -0.88 34.21 4.72
N ARG A 39 -0.59 33.93 5.98
CA ARG A 39 0.47 32.99 6.36
C ARG A 39 0.16 31.58 5.95
N LYS A 40 -1.10 31.16 6.02
CA LYS A 40 -1.58 29.87 5.56
C LYS A 40 -1.38 29.73 4.05
N ASP A 41 -1.84 30.68 3.25
CA ASP A 41 -1.71 30.71 1.80
C ASP A 41 -0.23 30.68 1.36
N VAL A 42 0.63 31.41 2.09
CA VAL A 42 2.08 31.40 1.86
C VAL A 42 2.66 30.02 2.16
N ALA A 43 2.23 29.34 3.23
CA ALA A 43 2.72 27.99 3.54
C ALA A 43 2.35 26.99 2.45
N GLU A 44 1.10 26.97 2.00
CA GLU A 44 0.62 26.11 0.92
C GLU A 44 1.40 26.36 -0.39
N THR A 45 1.56 27.63 -0.77
CA THR A 45 2.32 28.01 -1.98
C THR A 45 3.80 27.64 -1.87
N SER A 46 4.39 27.79 -0.68
CA SER A 46 5.80 27.44 -0.44
C SER A 46 6.04 25.95 -0.61
N VAL A 47 5.15 25.10 -0.08
CA VAL A 47 5.29 23.63 -0.20
C VAL A 47 5.08 23.20 -1.65
N LYS A 48 4.12 23.80 -2.37
CA LYS A 48 3.94 23.53 -3.80
C LYS A 48 5.18 23.88 -4.62
N ARG A 49 5.81 25.03 -4.34
CA ARG A 49 7.07 25.41 -4.98
C ARG A 49 8.20 24.44 -4.61
N TYR A 50 8.28 24.08 -3.32
CA TYR A 50 9.27 23.12 -2.83
C TYR A 50 9.17 21.78 -3.56
N ALA A 51 7.99 21.19 -3.70
CA ALA A 51 7.79 19.95 -4.46
C ALA A 51 8.28 20.07 -5.92
N ASN A 52 8.09 21.23 -6.54
CA ASN A 52 8.60 21.47 -7.89
C ASN A 52 10.13 21.57 -7.94
N GLU A 53 10.77 22.19 -6.94
CA GLU A 53 12.24 22.25 -6.86
C GLU A 53 12.82 20.86 -6.57
N VAL A 54 12.18 20.06 -5.69
CA VAL A 54 12.54 18.66 -5.49
C VAL A 54 12.51 17.87 -6.79
N ASN A 55 11.46 18.05 -7.62
CA ASN A 55 11.37 17.40 -8.93
C ASN A 55 12.49 17.80 -9.91
N LYS A 56 13.02 19.01 -9.80
CA LYS A 56 14.18 19.45 -10.60
C LYS A 56 15.45 18.79 -10.05
N GLU A 57 15.60 18.78 -8.72
CA GLU A 57 16.79 18.23 -8.09
C GLU A 57 16.90 16.72 -8.27
N ILE A 58 15.80 15.97 -8.27
CA ILE A 58 15.79 14.54 -8.63
C ILE A 58 16.46 14.33 -9.99
N LYS A 59 16.09 15.12 -11.00
CA LYS A 59 16.67 15.01 -12.34
C LYS A 59 18.17 15.35 -12.37
N SER A 60 18.55 16.38 -11.62
CA SER A 60 19.94 16.82 -11.48
C SER A 60 20.78 15.74 -10.82
N TYR A 61 20.27 15.18 -9.74
CA TYR A 61 20.88 14.11 -8.97
C TYR A 61 21.08 12.83 -9.80
N GLU A 62 20.07 12.43 -10.58
CA GLU A 62 20.14 11.22 -11.41
C GLU A 62 21.23 11.31 -12.48
N ILE A 63 21.48 12.51 -13.02
CA ILE A 63 22.55 12.72 -14.00
C ILE A 63 23.94 12.54 -13.36
N ALA A 64 24.09 12.92 -12.10
CA ALA A 64 25.37 12.95 -11.41
C ALA A 64 25.67 11.69 -10.59
N ASN A 65 24.65 11.11 -9.96
CA ASN A 65 24.81 10.10 -8.90
C ASN A 65 24.06 8.78 -9.16
N GLY A 66 23.20 8.72 -10.16
CA GLY A 66 22.36 7.54 -10.45
C GLY A 66 20.92 7.73 -9.98
N GLU A 67 20.12 6.69 -10.10
CA GLU A 67 18.66 6.77 -9.88
C GLU A 67 18.29 7.03 -8.42
N VAL A 68 17.29 7.90 -8.21
CA VAL A 68 16.60 8.05 -6.93
C VAL A 68 15.52 6.96 -6.85
N ASN A 69 15.59 6.14 -5.83
CA ASN A 69 14.61 5.07 -5.62
C ASN A 69 13.25 5.65 -5.24
N ASP A 70 12.20 4.92 -5.59
CA ASP A 70 10.85 5.22 -5.12
C ASP A 70 10.76 5.00 -3.60
N GLY A 71 10.20 5.98 -2.87
CA GLY A 71 10.10 5.90 -1.41
C GLY A 71 9.57 7.18 -0.78
N THR A 72 9.36 7.10 0.53
CA THR A 72 9.07 8.28 1.36
C THR A 72 10.34 8.72 2.06
N TYR A 73 10.67 9.99 1.94
CA TYR A 73 11.92 10.57 2.39
C TYR A 73 11.67 11.77 3.30
N SER A 74 12.48 11.90 4.33
CA SER A 74 12.34 12.97 5.33
C SER A 74 12.92 14.28 4.84
N ILE A 75 12.22 15.37 5.13
CA ILE A 75 12.68 16.76 4.95
C ILE A 75 13.50 17.16 6.17
N MET A 76 14.75 17.52 5.94
CA MET A 76 15.67 18.02 6.96
C MET A 76 15.39 19.50 7.32
N LYS A 77 15.94 19.98 8.44
CA LYS A 77 15.74 21.40 8.88
C LYS A 77 16.27 22.44 7.91
N ASN A 78 17.28 22.09 7.12
CA ASN A 78 17.84 22.94 6.06
C ASN A 78 17.01 22.90 4.76
N GLY A 79 15.96 22.07 4.68
CA GLY A 79 15.12 21.89 3.51
C GLY A 79 15.62 20.86 2.51
N HIS A 80 16.77 20.22 2.74
CA HIS A 80 17.24 19.09 1.92
C HIS A 80 16.42 17.84 2.22
N ILE A 81 16.48 16.84 1.34
CA ILE A 81 15.81 15.56 1.53
C ILE A 81 16.85 14.50 1.83
N CYS A 82 16.65 13.77 2.91
CA CYS A 82 17.46 12.61 3.24
C CYS A 82 16.95 11.38 2.46
N LEU A 83 17.79 10.81 1.59
CA LEU A 83 17.47 9.62 0.79
C LEU A 83 17.78 8.31 1.54
N ASP A 84 18.08 8.39 2.83
CA ASP A 84 18.42 7.26 3.67
C ASP A 84 17.78 7.46 5.07
N VAL A 85 18.36 6.91 6.10
CA VAL A 85 17.84 7.05 7.48
C VAL A 85 18.14 8.46 8.02
N TYR A 86 17.08 9.16 8.37
CA TYR A 86 17.15 10.50 8.98
C TYR A 86 17.01 10.44 10.50
N ASP A 87 18.00 10.95 11.21
CA ASP A 87 17.93 11.15 12.64
C ASP A 87 17.41 12.56 12.95
N VAL A 88 16.16 12.64 13.41
CA VAL A 88 15.48 13.88 13.77
C VAL A 88 16.19 14.60 14.94
N GLY A 89 16.79 13.85 15.85
CA GLY A 89 17.47 14.40 17.05
C GLY A 89 18.73 15.18 16.68
N SER A 90 19.59 14.61 15.87
CA SER A 90 20.84 15.22 15.42
C SER A 90 20.73 16.04 14.14
N ASP A 91 19.56 16.01 13.47
CA ASP A 91 19.34 16.59 12.13
C ASP A 91 20.36 16.10 11.09
N SER A 92 20.63 14.81 11.08
CA SER A 92 21.61 14.19 10.21
C SER A 92 21.02 13.07 9.36
N CYS A 93 21.53 12.94 8.15
CA CYS A 93 21.22 11.87 7.21
C CYS A 93 22.38 10.87 7.19
N SER A 94 22.08 9.56 7.29
CA SER A 94 23.12 8.52 7.29
C SER A 94 23.76 8.28 5.91
N GLY A 95 23.10 8.74 4.84
CA GLY A 95 23.50 8.53 3.46
C GLY A 95 23.42 9.78 2.61
N MET A 96 22.93 9.62 1.39
CA MET A 96 22.84 10.69 0.40
C MET A 96 21.68 11.64 0.66
N THR A 97 21.85 12.91 0.24
CA THR A 97 20.84 13.95 0.30
C THR A 97 20.51 14.48 -1.09
N LEU A 98 19.25 14.90 -1.31
CA LEU A 98 18.89 15.81 -2.39
C LEU A 98 19.06 17.23 -1.85
N ASP A 99 19.95 18.00 -2.45
CA ASP A 99 20.27 19.35 -1.99
C ASP A 99 19.33 20.37 -2.64
N VAL A 100 18.11 20.45 -2.11
CA VAL A 100 17.06 21.32 -2.65
C VAL A 100 17.39 22.78 -2.36
N GLU A 101 17.67 23.56 -3.40
CA GLU A 101 17.89 24.99 -3.32
C GLU A 101 16.60 25.75 -3.63
N MET A 102 16.13 26.53 -2.66
CA MET A 102 14.92 27.34 -2.80
C MET A 102 15.07 28.67 -2.11
N GLU A 103 14.78 29.77 -2.84
CA GLU A 103 14.69 31.09 -2.22
C GLU A 103 13.37 31.29 -1.47
N GLY A 104 13.43 31.90 -0.32
CA GLY A 104 12.27 32.23 0.51
C GLY A 104 12.00 31.20 1.58
N GLN A 105 10.71 30.93 1.81
CA GLN A 105 10.31 29.99 2.88
C GLN A 105 10.17 28.59 2.33
N PHE A 106 10.75 27.64 3.04
CA PHE A 106 10.74 26.22 2.69
C PHE A 106 10.39 25.36 3.92
N PRO A 107 9.96 24.13 3.72
CA PRO A 107 9.70 23.18 4.81
C PRO A 107 10.98 22.89 5.60
N LYS A 108 10.82 22.78 6.93
CA LYS A 108 11.89 22.44 7.89
C LYS A 108 11.71 21.09 8.55
N SER A 109 10.68 20.38 8.20
CA SER A 109 10.36 19.01 8.58
C SER A 109 9.18 18.52 7.75
N GLY A 110 8.88 17.24 7.83
CA GLY A 110 7.87 16.57 7.06
C GLY A 110 8.47 15.49 6.18
N GLU A 111 7.67 14.96 5.29
CA GLU A 111 8.10 13.90 4.37
C GLU A 111 7.66 14.23 2.95
N VAL A 112 8.40 13.74 1.97
CA VAL A 112 8.02 13.71 0.57
C VAL A 112 7.99 12.28 0.08
N GLU A 113 6.99 11.93 -0.69
CA GLU A 113 6.96 10.65 -1.38
C GLU A 113 7.38 10.85 -2.84
N ILE A 114 8.41 10.10 -3.24
CA ILE A 114 8.93 10.07 -4.61
C ILE A 114 8.47 8.75 -5.24
N PHE A 115 7.81 8.83 -6.38
CA PHE A 115 7.41 7.68 -7.18
C PHE A 115 7.62 7.97 -8.66
N ASN A 116 8.21 7.01 -9.37
CA ASN A 116 8.56 7.17 -10.80
C ASN A 116 9.29 8.51 -11.09
N LYS A 117 10.32 8.80 -10.27
CA LYS A 117 11.19 9.98 -10.41
C LYS A 117 10.47 11.33 -10.24
N LYS A 118 9.38 11.35 -9.51
CA LYS A 118 8.59 12.56 -9.21
C LYS A 118 8.08 12.56 -7.78
N VAL A 119 7.99 13.74 -7.21
CA VAL A 119 7.21 13.94 -5.98
C VAL A 119 5.73 13.72 -6.32
N VAL A 120 5.12 12.76 -5.64
CA VAL A 120 3.70 12.42 -5.79
C VAL A 120 2.88 12.86 -4.59
N ASP A 121 3.49 12.92 -3.40
CA ASP A 121 2.86 13.41 -2.17
C ASP A 121 3.84 14.17 -1.29
N VAL A 122 3.29 15.04 -0.44
CA VAL A 122 4.01 15.75 0.61
C VAL A 122 3.22 15.64 1.91
N PHE A 123 3.87 15.18 2.98
CA PHE A 123 3.24 14.90 4.24
C PHE A 123 3.79 15.79 5.36
N ASN A 124 2.89 16.49 6.07
CA ASN A 124 3.19 17.30 7.24
C ASN A 124 4.40 18.23 7.07
N ALA A 125 4.58 18.78 5.86
CA ALA A 125 5.65 19.74 5.58
C ALA A 125 5.46 21.02 6.37
N LYS A 126 6.35 21.30 7.34
CA LYS A 126 6.19 22.41 8.29
C LYS A 126 6.78 23.70 7.77
N VAL A 127 5.93 24.68 7.49
CA VAL A 127 6.28 26.04 7.05
C VAL A 127 5.51 27.06 7.87
N ASN A 128 6.18 28.07 8.41
CA ASN A 128 5.54 29.19 9.14
C ASN A 128 4.62 28.80 10.31
N GLY A 129 4.85 27.64 10.90
CA GLY A 129 4.01 27.13 11.99
C GLY A 129 2.79 26.35 11.51
N PHE A 130 2.62 26.15 10.20
CA PHE A 130 1.62 25.29 9.61
C PHE A 130 2.25 23.97 9.16
N TYR A 131 1.46 22.90 9.20
CA TYR A 131 1.74 21.63 8.58
C TYR A 131 0.95 21.55 7.28
N VAL A 132 1.62 21.34 6.18
CA VAL A 132 1.03 21.29 4.84
C VAL A 132 1.07 19.87 4.33
N ASN A 133 -0.08 19.40 3.84
CA ASN A 133 -0.25 18.08 3.24
C ASN A 133 -0.77 18.23 1.82
N ASP A 134 -0.38 17.35 0.92
CA ASP A 134 -1.04 17.16 -0.35
C ASP A 134 -2.32 16.33 -0.14
N ASN A 135 -3.39 16.66 -0.82
CA ASN A 135 -4.64 15.90 -0.83
C ASN A 135 -5.07 15.50 -2.24
N ASN A 136 -4.11 15.17 -3.10
CA ASN A 136 -4.27 14.80 -4.52
C ASN A 136 -4.73 15.93 -5.47
N THR A 137 -5.22 17.04 -4.96
CA THR A 137 -5.71 18.17 -5.77
C THR A 137 -5.10 19.50 -5.36
N ASN A 138 -4.83 19.68 -4.08
CA ASN A 138 -4.33 20.92 -3.52
C ASN A 138 -3.48 20.67 -2.27
N TYR A 139 -2.57 21.58 -2.00
CA TYR A 139 -1.86 21.65 -0.74
C TYR A 139 -2.74 22.29 0.33
N VAL A 140 -2.91 21.63 1.47
CA VAL A 140 -3.76 22.09 2.57
C VAL A 140 -2.93 22.27 3.83
N ALA A 141 -2.95 23.48 4.38
CA ALA A 141 -2.25 23.82 5.63
C ALA A 141 -3.16 23.67 6.86
N THR A 142 -2.65 23.03 7.89
CA THR A 142 -3.27 22.83 9.20
C THR A 142 -2.37 23.35 10.32
N THR A 143 -2.93 23.63 11.50
CA THR A 143 -2.16 24.09 12.68
C THR A 143 -1.48 22.94 13.41
N GLU A 144 -1.93 21.72 13.20
CA GLU A 144 -1.41 20.50 13.80
C GLU A 144 -1.07 19.48 12.70
N PRO A 145 -0.11 18.57 12.95
CA PRO A 145 0.14 17.49 12.01
C PRO A 145 -1.10 16.62 11.89
N VAL A 146 -1.37 16.16 10.67
CA VAL A 146 -2.49 15.29 10.37
C VAL A 146 -1.95 13.86 10.29
N GLU A 147 -2.70 12.90 10.80
CA GLU A 147 -2.40 11.51 10.53
C GLU A 147 -2.63 11.26 9.02
N VAL A 148 -1.56 10.97 8.31
CA VAL A 148 -1.60 10.83 6.87
C VAL A 148 -1.70 9.35 6.54
N THR A 149 -2.76 8.99 5.87
CA THR A 149 -2.87 7.65 5.28
C THR A 149 -2.05 7.67 3.99
N LYS A 150 -0.87 7.05 4.03
CA LYS A 150 -0.05 6.88 2.83
C LYS A 150 -0.79 5.98 1.84
N THR A 151 -0.75 6.35 0.57
CA THR A 151 -1.30 5.49 -0.49
C THR A 151 -0.49 4.20 -0.55
N LEU A 152 -1.18 3.09 -0.40
CA LEU A 152 -0.55 1.78 -0.33
C LEU A 152 -0.02 1.31 -1.69
N CYS A 153 -0.77 1.57 -2.76
CA CYS A 153 -0.47 1.10 -4.11
C CYS A 153 -0.55 2.23 -5.13
N ARG A 154 0.46 2.33 -6.00
CA ARG A 154 0.53 3.36 -7.04
C ARG A 154 0.66 2.77 -8.43
N THR A 155 0.08 3.43 -9.42
CA THR A 155 0.27 3.11 -10.83
C THR A 155 1.02 4.23 -11.55
N THR A 156 1.71 3.91 -12.63
CA THR A 156 2.38 4.89 -13.50
C THR A 156 1.44 5.52 -14.53
N GLY A 157 0.24 4.97 -14.67
CA GLY A 157 -0.82 5.44 -15.57
C GLY A 157 -1.99 6.06 -14.84
N ASP A 158 -3.11 6.19 -15.53
CA ASP A 158 -4.36 6.58 -14.91
C ASP A 158 -4.85 5.49 -13.94
N VAL A 159 -5.46 5.92 -12.84
CA VAL A 159 -6.06 4.98 -11.88
C VAL A 159 -7.19 4.23 -12.56
N SER A 160 -7.04 2.92 -12.67
CA SER A 160 -8.07 2.02 -13.22
C SER A 160 -8.25 0.82 -12.31
N TYR A 161 -9.47 0.34 -12.23
CA TYR A 161 -9.85 -0.86 -11.48
C TYR A 161 -10.10 -2.07 -12.39
N ASP A 162 -9.71 -1.97 -13.65
CA ASP A 162 -9.87 -3.04 -14.62
C ASP A 162 -8.87 -4.19 -14.35
N PRO A 163 -9.29 -5.46 -14.46
CA PRO A 163 -8.40 -6.59 -14.30
C PRO A 163 -7.16 -6.50 -15.21
N GLY A 164 -5.99 -6.73 -14.63
CA GLY A 164 -4.70 -6.62 -15.31
C GLY A 164 -3.98 -5.28 -15.15
N THR A 165 -4.64 -4.22 -14.65
CA THR A 165 -3.98 -2.93 -14.35
C THR A 165 -2.87 -3.14 -13.33
N LEU A 166 -1.68 -2.60 -13.63
CA LEU A 166 -0.47 -2.77 -12.82
C LEU A 166 -0.35 -1.71 -11.75
N TYR A 167 -0.07 -2.14 -10.53
CA TYR A 167 0.22 -1.31 -9.37
C TYR A 167 1.51 -1.77 -8.68
N SER A 168 2.28 -0.83 -8.16
CA SER A 168 3.36 -1.08 -7.21
C SER A 168 2.83 -0.81 -5.81
N CYS A 169 2.83 -1.80 -4.92
CA CYS A 169 2.31 -1.69 -3.56
C CYS A 169 3.42 -1.81 -2.54
N GLU A 170 3.47 -0.89 -1.58
CA GLU A 170 4.39 -0.92 -0.46
C GLU A 170 3.77 -1.72 0.70
N VAL A 171 4.04 -3.02 0.72
CA VAL A 171 3.43 -3.96 1.68
C VAL A 171 3.99 -3.84 3.10
N ALA A 172 5.21 -3.32 3.22
CA ALA A 172 5.87 -2.93 4.47
C ALA A 172 6.82 -1.78 4.17
N ASP A 173 7.31 -1.08 5.18
CA ASP A 173 8.20 0.06 5.00
C ASP A 173 9.43 -0.32 4.14
N GLY A 174 9.55 0.32 2.99
CA GLY A 174 10.59 0.06 1.98
C GLY A 174 10.46 -1.27 1.21
N VAL A 175 9.43 -2.08 1.47
CA VAL A 175 9.20 -3.36 0.77
C VAL A 175 8.09 -3.20 -0.25
N LYS A 176 8.46 -3.21 -1.53
CA LYS A 176 7.52 -3.01 -2.64
C LYS A 176 7.46 -4.24 -3.54
N TYR A 177 6.23 -4.55 -3.96
CA TYR A 177 5.97 -5.58 -4.96
C TYR A 177 5.00 -5.07 -6.03
N ASN A 178 5.09 -5.64 -7.20
CA ASN A 178 4.18 -5.37 -8.30
C ASN A 178 2.99 -6.31 -8.26
N PHE A 179 1.82 -5.73 -8.37
CA PHE A 179 0.54 -6.42 -8.37
C PHE A 179 -0.28 -6.00 -9.58
N ARG A 180 -1.16 -6.89 -10.05
CA ARG A 180 -2.20 -6.55 -11.02
C ARG A 180 -3.57 -6.72 -10.40
N ILE A 181 -4.50 -5.87 -10.78
CA ILE A 181 -5.90 -6.02 -10.37
C ILE A 181 -6.41 -7.36 -10.85
N LEU A 182 -6.90 -8.17 -9.93
CA LEU A 182 -7.54 -9.45 -10.17
C LEU A 182 -9.05 -9.24 -10.30
N SER A 183 -9.63 -8.50 -9.35
CA SER A 183 -11.05 -8.14 -9.36
C SER A 183 -11.31 -6.90 -8.50
N ALA A 184 -12.38 -6.17 -8.78
CA ALA A 184 -12.83 -5.05 -7.97
C ALA A 184 -14.36 -5.11 -7.79
N SER A 185 -14.83 -4.92 -6.55
CA SER A 185 -16.25 -4.91 -6.22
C SER A 185 -16.53 -3.95 -5.06
N GLY A 186 -17.40 -2.96 -5.29
CA GLY A 186 -17.64 -1.90 -4.30
C GLY A 186 -16.35 -1.14 -4.00
N ASP A 187 -16.00 -1.03 -2.71
CA ASP A 187 -14.75 -0.41 -2.27
C ASP A 187 -13.56 -1.40 -2.23
N THR A 188 -13.82 -2.68 -2.37
CA THR A 188 -12.81 -3.74 -2.26
C THR A 188 -12.12 -3.98 -3.60
N VAL A 189 -10.80 -3.99 -3.61
CA VAL A 189 -9.96 -4.34 -4.76
C VAL A 189 -9.03 -5.49 -4.36
N ASN A 190 -9.08 -6.58 -5.14
CA ASN A 190 -8.17 -7.71 -5.01
C ASN A 190 -7.05 -7.55 -6.04
N LEU A 191 -5.81 -7.58 -5.57
CA LEU A 191 -4.63 -7.47 -6.41
C LEU A 191 -3.77 -8.72 -6.26
N MET A 192 -3.40 -9.34 -7.38
CA MET A 192 -2.53 -10.49 -7.42
C MET A 192 -1.11 -10.07 -7.78
N MET A 193 -0.14 -10.57 -7.02
CA MET A 193 1.29 -10.33 -7.29
C MET A 193 1.67 -10.80 -8.70
N THR A 194 2.52 -10.05 -9.40
CA THR A 194 2.89 -10.37 -10.79
C THR A 194 3.86 -11.55 -10.91
N SER A 195 4.50 -11.93 -9.81
CA SER A 195 5.44 -13.04 -9.72
C SER A 195 5.17 -13.90 -8.49
N ASN A 196 5.70 -15.10 -8.46
CA ASN A 196 5.73 -15.89 -7.24
C ASN A 196 6.65 -15.24 -6.18
N LEU A 197 6.36 -15.46 -4.91
CA LEU A 197 7.26 -15.09 -3.82
C LEU A 197 8.63 -15.77 -4.03
N SER A 198 9.68 -14.96 -4.04
CA SER A 198 11.04 -15.43 -4.31
C SER A 198 11.52 -16.43 -3.24
N GLY A 199 12.01 -17.58 -3.70
CA GLY A 199 12.51 -18.63 -2.82
C GLY A 199 11.43 -19.39 -2.03
N VAL A 200 10.15 -19.09 -2.25
CA VAL A 200 9.03 -19.74 -1.55
C VAL A 200 8.43 -20.82 -2.45
N ARG A 201 8.54 -22.06 -1.99
CA ARG A 201 7.94 -23.24 -2.64
C ARG A 201 7.27 -24.10 -1.57
N THR A 202 6.10 -24.60 -1.84
CA THR A 202 5.35 -25.39 -0.87
C THR A 202 4.44 -26.40 -1.53
N ALA A 203 4.13 -27.47 -0.81
CA ALA A 203 3.03 -28.33 -1.16
C ALA A 203 1.70 -27.60 -0.90
N TRP A 204 0.67 -27.95 -1.62
CA TRP A 204 -0.68 -27.48 -1.36
C TRP A 204 -1.18 -28.02 -0.01
N PHE A 205 -0.97 -29.33 0.17
CA PHE A 205 -1.21 -30.04 1.44
C PHE A 205 -0.04 -31.02 1.68
N ASN A 206 0.48 -31.06 2.91
CA ASN A 206 1.58 -31.97 3.26
C ASN A 206 1.07 -33.18 4.05
N TRP A 207 1.62 -34.33 3.74
CA TRP A 207 1.32 -35.59 4.41
C TRP A 207 1.75 -35.56 5.88
N GLY A 208 0.83 -35.35 6.78
CA GLY A 208 1.00 -35.77 8.17
C GLY A 208 0.89 -37.30 8.23
N THR A 209 1.79 -37.96 8.94
CA THR A 209 1.77 -39.40 9.14
C THR A 209 0.42 -39.84 9.72
N GLY A 210 -0.38 -40.59 8.97
CA GLY A 210 -1.57 -41.31 9.47
C GLY A 210 -2.92 -40.93 8.88
N MET A 211 -2.98 -40.01 7.93
CA MET A 211 -4.25 -39.67 7.28
C MET A 211 -4.62 -40.57 6.12
N GLY A 212 -5.92 -40.86 6.01
CA GLY A 212 -6.53 -41.60 4.93
C GLY A 212 -6.42 -40.86 3.58
N ARG A 213 -6.87 -41.47 2.49
CA ARG A 213 -6.58 -41.15 1.08
C ARG A 213 -7.19 -39.87 0.50
N ASN A 214 -7.82 -38.99 1.28
CA ASN A 214 -8.61 -37.85 0.79
C ASN A 214 -7.97 -36.49 1.09
N TYR A 215 -6.75 -36.26 0.64
CA TYR A 215 -5.91 -35.14 1.12
C TYR A 215 -6.26 -33.77 0.56
N ASN A 216 -6.92 -33.69 -0.59
CA ASN A 216 -7.35 -32.40 -1.13
C ASN A 216 -8.62 -31.82 -0.46
N ASN A 217 -9.33 -32.62 0.32
CA ASN A 217 -10.51 -32.19 1.04
C ASN A 217 -10.22 -31.38 2.32
N CYS A 218 -9.00 -31.42 2.83
CA CYS A 218 -8.58 -30.58 3.93
C CYS A 218 -8.21 -29.16 3.51
N GLY A 219 -8.19 -28.85 2.23
CA GLY A 219 -7.83 -27.53 1.69
C GLY A 219 -6.32 -27.29 1.67
N PRO A 220 -5.89 -26.10 1.22
CA PRO A 220 -4.48 -25.75 1.01
C PRO A 220 -3.75 -25.38 2.31
N VAL A 221 -3.81 -26.22 3.32
CA VAL A 221 -3.31 -25.94 4.67
C VAL A 221 -1.83 -25.59 4.66
N GLN A 222 -1.01 -26.39 3.96
CA GLN A 222 0.44 -26.16 3.91
C GLN A 222 0.76 -24.89 3.11
N ALA A 223 0.08 -24.67 2.00
CA ALA A 223 0.27 -23.48 1.19
C ALA A 223 -0.10 -22.21 1.97
N TYR A 224 -1.19 -22.22 2.75
CA TYR A 224 -1.58 -21.09 3.60
C TYR A 224 -0.62 -20.88 4.78
N SER A 225 -0.16 -21.93 5.43
CA SER A 225 0.84 -21.82 6.49
C SER A 225 2.13 -21.15 5.97
N THR A 226 2.56 -21.55 4.79
CA THR A 226 3.74 -20.97 4.13
C THR A 226 3.48 -19.52 3.71
N LEU A 227 2.31 -19.23 3.13
CA LEU A 227 1.91 -17.88 2.74
C LEU A 227 1.85 -16.94 3.96
N SER A 228 1.20 -17.37 5.05
CA SER A 228 1.12 -16.61 6.30
C SER A 228 2.49 -16.27 6.85
N SER A 229 3.39 -17.25 6.89
CA SER A 229 4.76 -17.04 7.35
C SER A 229 5.52 -16.06 6.45
N ALA A 230 5.40 -16.20 5.13
CA ALA A 230 6.11 -15.39 4.14
C ALA A 230 5.59 -13.94 4.08
N THR A 231 4.32 -13.70 4.44
CA THR A 231 3.68 -12.37 4.41
C THR A 231 3.51 -11.74 5.79
N SER A 232 3.95 -12.39 6.86
CA SER A 232 3.80 -11.89 8.23
C SER A 232 4.42 -10.51 8.46
N GLY A 233 5.47 -10.17 7.72
CA GLY A 233 6.13 -8.87 7.75
C GLY A 233 5.46 -7.78 6.89
N TRP A 234 4.32 -8.04 6.25
CA TRP A 234 3.60 -7.07 5.41
C TRP A 234 2.75 -6.14 6.27
N THR A 235 3.41 -5.27 7.03
CA THR A 235 2.81 -4.45 8.10
C THR A 235 1.86 -3.37 7.61
N ASN A 236 2.01 -2.91 6.36
CA ASN A 236 1.17 -1.87 5.79
C ASN A 236 -0.18 -2.40 5.30
N LEU A 237 -0.33 -3.72 5.22
CA LEU A 237 -1.60 -4.35 4.84
C LEU A 237 -2.47 -4.60 6.07
N LYS A 238 -3.77 -4.37 5.92
CA LYS A 238 -4.77 -4.80 6.89
C LYS A 238 -4.90 -6.31 6.88
N ASP A 239 -5.19 -6.88 8.04
CA ASP A 239 -5.56 -8.28 8.12
C ASP A 239 -6.94 -8.50 7.52
N VAL A 240 -7.07 -9.57 6.75
CA VAL A 240 -8.33 -10.01 6.17
C VAL A 240 -8.63 -11.43 6.60
N THR A 241 -9.89 -11.69 6.89
CA THR A 241 -10.40 -13.03 7.17
C THR A 241 -10.98 -13.59 5.89
N PHE A 242 -10.57 -14.77 5.50
CA PHE A 242 -11.17 -15.46 4.37
C PHE A 242 -11.26 -16.95 4.60
N GLN A 243 -12.28 -17.52 3.98
CA GLN A 243 -12.49 -18.93 3.97
C GLN A 243 -11.70 -19.55 2.82
N TYR A 244 -10.84 -20.51 3.11
CA TYR A 244 -10.09 -21.21 2.07
C TYR A 244 -10.85 -22.42 1.49
N ARG A 245 -12.05 -22.69 1.98
CA ARG A 245 -12.95 -23.70 1.43
C ARG A 245 -14.18 -23.03 0.83
N SER A 246 -14.45 -23.31 -0.41
CA SER A 246 -15.74 -23.05 -1.02
C SER A 246 -16.67 -24.24 -0.76
N GLY A 247 -17.50 -24.14 0.27
CA GLY A 247 -18.57 -25.10 0.50
C GLY A 247 -18.14 -26.47 1.07
N ASP A 248 -19.12 -27.25 1.43
CA ASP A 248 -19.00 -28.57 2.07
C ASP A 248 -18.72 -29.72 1.09
N ILE A 249 -18.15 -29.43 -0.08
CA ILE A 249 -17.97 -30.42 -1.14
C ILE A 249 -16.57 -30.98 -1.08
N ILE A 250 -16.46 -32.19 -0.60
CA ILE A 250 -15.28 -33.02 -0.57
C ILE A 250 -15.43 -34.08 -1.64
N ILE A 251 -14.38 -34.30 -2.41
CA ILE A 251 -14.35 -35.40 -3.36
C ILE A 251 -13.50 -36.52 -2.79
N ALA A 252 -14.13 -37.63 -2.48
CA ALA A 252 -13.49 -38.88 -2.23
C ALA A 252 -13.45 -39.72 -3.50
N PHE A 253 -12.31 -40.32 -3.82
CA PHE A 253 -12.21 -41.28 -4.88
C PHE A 253 -12.58 -42.66 -4.38
N ASP A 254 -13.57 -43.29 -4.99
CA ASP A 254 -13.92 -44.68 -4.73
C ASP A 254 -13.16 -45.58 -5.72
N GLU A 255 -12.06 -46.16 -5.27
CA GLU A 255 -11.23 -47.08 -6.06
C GLU A 255 -12.02 -48.27 -6.56
N SER A 256 -13.09 -48.67 -5.88
CA SER A 256 -13.88 -49.85 -6.28
C SER A 256 -14.83 -49.59 -7.44
N ARG A 257 -15.14 -48.30 -7.70
CA ARG A 257 -16.09 -47.86 -8.72
C ARG A 257 -15.46 -47.01 -9.80
N ASP A 258 -14.17 -46.66 -9.66
CA ASP A 258 -13.48 -45.67 -10.50
C ASP A 258 -14.27 -44.36 -10.65
N THR A 259 -14.90 -43.94 -9.57
CA THR A 259 -15.78 -42.77 -9.53
C THR A 259 -15.44 -41.85 -8.32
N TYR A 260 -15.70 -40.59 -8.51
CA TYR A 260 -15.61 -39.58 -7.42
C TYR A 260 -16.97 -39.44 -6.76
N SER A 261 -17.02 -39.51 -5.44
CA SER A 261 -18.18 -39.16 -4.67
C SER A 261 -17.98 -37.80 -3.98
N VAL A 262 -19.03 -37.02 -3.94
CA VAL A 262 -19.10 -35.78 -3.15
C VAL A 262 -19.50 -36.18 -1.75
N GLU A 263 -18.58 -36.06 -0.80
CA GLU A 263 -18.84 -36.40 0.59
C GLU A 263 -18.80 -35.14 1.48
N SER A 264 -19.43 -35.23 2.63
CA SER A 264 -19.39 -34.19 3.66
C SER A 264 -17.96 -34.04 4.22
N LYS A 265 -17.67 -32.86 4.76
CA LYS A 265 -16.42 -32.50 5.41
C LYS A 265 -15.86 -33.64 6.27
N ASP A 266 -14.60 -34.03 6.00
CA ASP A 266 -13.89 -34.98 6.86
C ASP A 266 -13.66 -34.32 8.24
N PRO A 267 -14.19 -34.91 9.34
CA PRO A 267 -14.00 -34.34 10.67
C PRO A 267 -12.53 -34.25 11.08
N ASP A 268 -11.66 -35.08 10.54
CA ASP A 268 -10.22 -35.03 10.81
C ASP A 268 -9.54 -33.79 10.22
N CYS A 269 -10.16 -33.13 9.24
CA CYS A 269 -9.67 -31.88 8.69
C CYS A 269 -9.80 -30.69 9.66
N ASP A 270 -10.64 -30.78 10.67
CA ASP A 270 -10.79 -29.73 11.70
C ASP A 270 -9.53 -29.57 12.57
N MET A 271 -8.72 -30.62 12.69
CA MET A 271 -7.41 -30.54 13.36
C MET A 271 -6.42 -29.61 12.67
N TYR A 272 -6.62 -29.30 11.39
CA TYR A 272 -5.73 -28.46 10.59
C TYR A 272 -6.28 -27.05 10.34
N GLY A 273 -7.37 -26.67 11.02
CA GLY A 273 -7.96 -25.34 10.98
C GLY A 273 -8.64 -25.02 9.65
N GLY A 274 -9.96 -24.95 9.63
CA GLY A 274 -10.73 -24.68 8.42
C GLY A 274 -10.81 -23.22 7.99
N TYR A 275 -10.31 -22.29 8.81
CA TYR A 275 -10.36 -20.87 8.58
C TYR A 275 -9.02 -20.25 8.92
N TYR A 276 -8.57 -19.31 8.10
CA TYR A 276 -7.48 -18.43 8.44
C TYR A 276 -8.05 -17.05 8.72
N ASP A 277 -7.97 -16.67 9.98
CA ASP A 277 -8.24 -15.33 10.44
C ASP A 277 -6.96 -14.51 10.40
N SER A 278 -7.09 -13.23 10.10
CA SER A 278 -5.99 -12.27 10.22
C SER A 278 -4.76 -12.61 9.36
N MET A 279 -4.96 -12.80 8.05
CA MET A 279 -3.87 -12.96 7.09
C MET A 279 -3.67 -11.70 6.24
N LYS A 280 -2.43 -11.43 5.84
CA LYS A 280 -2.08 -10.31 4.96
C LYS A 280 -2.41 -10.58 3.50
N ALA A 281 -2.47 -11.84 3.10
CA ALA A 281 -2.71 -12.27 1.72
C ALA A 281 -3.37 -13.64 1.67
N ARG A 282 -3.97 -13.96 0.53
CA ARG A 282 -4.58 -15.26 0.22
C ARG A 282 -4.07 -15.85 -1.10
N LEU A 283 -4.42 -17.08 -1.39
CA LEU A 283 -4.24 -17.66 -2.70
C LEU A 283 -5.31 -17.14 -3.68
N PRO A 284 -5.01 -17.03 -4.98
CA PRO A 284 -6.04 -16.76 -5.99
C PRO A 284 -6.97 -17.97 -6.13
N SER A 285 -8.24 -17.72 -6.45
CA SER A 285 -9.22 -18.79 -6.72
C SER A 285 -9.30 -19.14 -8.21
N LEU A 286 -9.74 -20.36 -8.50
CA LEU A 286 -9.98 -20.78 -9.88
C LEU A 286 -11.02 -19.91 -10.58
N SER A 287 -12.07 -19.50 -9.86
CA SER A 287 -13.12 -18.65 -10.40
C SER A 287 -12.59 -17.26 -10.79
N GLU A 288 -11.70 -16.68 -9.99
CA GLU A 288 -11.06 -15.41 -10.30
C GLU A 288 -10.17 -15.52 -11.55
N ILE A 289 -9.32 -16.54 -11.60
CA ILE A 289 -8.43 -16.78 -12.75
C ILE A 289 -9.24 -17.04 -14.02
N SER A 290 -10.30 -17.84 -13.94
CA SER A 290 -11.15 -18.20 -15.09
C SER A 290 -11.98 -17.01 -15.60
N ALA A 291 -12.21 -16.00 -14.80
CA ALA A 291 -12.92 -14.78 -15.19
C ALA A 291 -12.03 -13.79 -15.97
N LEU A 292 -10.71 -14.00 -16.02
CA LEU A 292 -9.79 -13.10 -16.70
C LEU A 292 -9.85 -13.26 -18.20
N SER A 293 -9.95 -12.14 -18.92
CA SER A 293 -9.97 -12.11 -20.39
C SER A 293 -8.59 -12.21 -21.04
N SER A 294 -7.52 -12.06 -20.27
CA SER A 294 -6.13 -12.07 -20.72
C SER A 294 -5.26 -12.98 -19.85
N GLU A 295 -4.19 -13.53 -20.42
CA GLU A 295 -3.34 -14.55 -19.77
C GLU A 295 -2.17 -13.95 -18.95
N TRP A 296 -2.26 -12.68 -18.52
CA TRP A 296 -1.21 -12.05 -17.72
C TRP A 296 -0.92 -12.82 -16.40
N TYR A 297 -1.89 -13.57 -15.91
CA TYR A 297 -1.72 -14.41 -14.71
C TYR A 297 -0.72 -15.57 -14.91
N LYS A 298 -0.33 -15.86 -16.14
CA LYS A 298 0.72 -16.84 -16.49
C LYS A 298 2.12 -16.21 -16.57
N GLU A 299 2.24 -14.88 -16.49
CA GLU A 299 3.55 -14.20 -16.54
C GLU A 299 4.52 -14.77 -15.50
N GLY A 300 5.75 -15.04 -15.93
CA GLY A 300 6.80 -15.59 -15.05
C GLY A 300 6.57 -17.04 -14.60
N THR A 301 5.60 -17.75 -15.21
CA THR A 301 5.45 -19.19 -15.01
C THR A 301 6.06 -19.98 -16.18
N THR A 302 6.52 -21.19 -15.89
CA THR A 302 6.92 -22.20 -16.88
C THR A 302 6.10 -23.46 -16.65
N GLU A 303 6.41 -24.57 -17.34
CA GLU A 303 5.75 -25.84 -17.04
C GLU A 303 5.91 -26.21 -15.57
N CYS A 304 4.84 -26.74 -14.97
CA CYS A 304 4.93 -27.25 -13.62
C CYS A 304 5.78 -28.51 -13.59
N GLY A 305 6.87 -28.46 -12.88
CA GLY A 305 7.69 -29.62 -12.56
C GLY A 305 7.60 -29.94 -11.07
N MET A 306 7.91 -31.18 -10.71
CA MET A 306 7.76 -31.66 -9.32
C MET A 306 8.46 -30.79 -8.27
N ASP A 307 9.50 -30.03 -8.64
CA ASP A 307 10.33 -29.27 -7.69
C ASP A 307 10.84 -27.91 -8.20
N ASP A 308 10.45 -27.44 -9.39
CA ASP A 308 11.02 -26.22 -9.97
C ASP A 308 10.31 -24.93 -9.56
N GLY A 309 9.10 -25.03 -9.00
CA GLY A 309 8.36 -23.90 -8.45
C GLY A 309 7.93 -22.85 -9.45
N SER A 310 7.93 -23.18 -10.73
CA SER A 310 7.61 -22.25 -11.83
C SER A 310 6.11 -21.97 -11.94
N GLY A 311 5.25 -22.92 -11.56
CA GLY A 311 3.83 -22.71 -11.37
C GLY A 311 3.49 -22.18 -9.98
N TYR A 312 2.22 -21.93 -9.70
CA TYR A 312 1.72 -21.56 -8.40
C TYR A 312 0.36 -22.19 -8.07
N TRP A 313 0.09 -22.35 -6.78
CA TRP A 313 -1.14 -22.94 -6.29
C TRP A 313 -2.32 -21.97 -6.34
N LEU A 314 -3.50 -22.53 -6.68
CA LEU A 314 -4.79 -21.90 -6.44
C LEU A 314 -5.42 -22.39 -5.15
N ASN A 315 -6.45 -21.68 -4.69
CA ASN A 315 -7.19 -22.02 -3.48
C ASN A 315 -8.02 -23.30 -3.61
N ASP A 316 -8.32 -23.72 -4.83
CA ASP A 316 -9.35 -24.69 -5.14
C ASP A 316 -8.77 -26.10 -5.32
N ALA A 317 -9.42 -27.09 -4.69
CA ALA A 317 -9.18 -28.49 -4.95
C ALA A 317 -9.72 -28.90 -6.33
N LEU A 318 -9.08 -29.87 -6.97
CA LEU A 318 -9.60 -30.46 -8.20
C LEU A 318 -10.82 -31.33 -7.88
N THR A 319 -11.94 -31.04 -8.54
CA THR A 319 -13.21 -31.71 -8.32
C THR A 319 -13.47 -32.90 -9.28
N SER A 320 -12.65 -33.05 -10.31
CA SER A 320 -12.70 -34.17 -11.24
C SER A 320 -11.32 -34.42 -11.83
N SER A 321 -10.79 -35.64 -11.71
CA SER A 321 -9.56 -36.02 -12.41
C SER A 321 -9.88 -36.82 -13.66
N PRO A 322 -9.33 -36.44 -14.82
CA PRO A 322 -9.48 -37.25 -16.05
C PRO A 322 -8.64 -38.51 -16.07
N ALA A 323 -7.75 -38.74 -15.13
CA ALA A 323 -6.86 -39.89 -15.14
C ALA A 323 -6.34 -40.23 -13.72
N GLY A 324 -7.16 -40.87 -12.89
CA GLY A 324 -6.66 -41.67 -11.77
C GLY A 324 -5.89 -40.94 -10.63
N GLY A 325 -5.79 -39.63 -10.64
CA GLY A 325 -5.08 -38.87 -9.63
C GLY A 325 -5.99 -38.40 -8.50
N THR A 326 -5.96 -39.06 -7.37
CA THR A 326 -6.82 -38.82 -6.20
C THR A 326 -6.42 -37.63 -5.38
N PHE A 327 -5.36 -36.86 -5.72
CA PHE A 327 -4.73 -35.91 -4.81
C PHE A 327 -4.28 -34.64 -5.53
N ALA A 328 -5.15 -34.07 -6.36
CA ALA A 328 -4.79 -32.89 -7.14
C ALA A 328 -5.51 -31.63 -6.67
N ALA A 329 -4.83 -30.50 -6.76
CA ALA A 329 -5.36 -29.17 -6.59
C ALA A 329 -5.12 -28.36 -7.86
N HIS A 330 -5.93 -27.31 -8.06
CA HIS A 330 -5.72 -26.40 -9.18
C HIS A 330 -4.41 -25.61 -9.02
N ALA A 331 -3.68 -25.53 -10.10
CA ALA A 331 -2.44 -24.78 -10.20
C ALA A 331 -2.40 -24.02 -11.54
N VAL A 332 -1.52 -23.03 -11.63
CA VAL A 332 -1.27 -22.27 -12.84
C VAL A 332 0.18 -22.43 -13.26
N GLY A 333 0.40 -22.79 -14.50
CA GLY A 333 1.71 -22.82 -15.15
C GLY A 333 1.55 -22.77 -16.67
N ALA A 334 2.56 -22.31 -17.38
CA ALA A 334 2.54 -22.26 -18.85
C ALA A 334 3.42 -23.38 -19.39
N PRO A 335 2.97 -24.09 -20.47
CA PRO A 335 1.70 -23.93 -21.18
C PRO A 335 0.56 -24.87 -20.72
N HIS A 336 0.77 -25.85 -19.83
CA HIS A 336 -0.19 -26.95 -19.63
C HIS A 336 -0.50 -27.30 -18.14
N CYS A 337 -0.02 -26.56 -17.19
CA CYS A 337 -0.25 -26.87 -15.79
C CYS A 337 -1.60 -26.27 -15.32
N THR A 338 -2.60 -27.11 -15.21
CA THR A 338 -3.93 -26.71 -14.73
C THR A 338 -4.32 -27.39 -13.43
N ALA A 339 -3.70 -28.51 -13.10
CA ALA A 339 -3.90 -29.25 -11.85
C ALA A 339 -2.70 -30.17 -11.59
N GLU A 340 -2.27 -30.22 -10.34
CA GLU A 340 -1.11 -30.98 -9.92
C GLU A 340 -1.37 -31.73 -8.62
N GLU A 341 -0.59 -32.77 -8.37
CA GLU A 341 -0.66 -33.48 -7.09
C GLU A 341 -0.35 -32.54 -5.93
N VAL A 342 -1.16 -32.58 -4.89
CA VAL A 342 -1.10 -31.67 -3.73
C VAL A 342 0.25 -31.66 -3.00
N MET A 343 1.09 -32.68 -3.23
CA MET A 343 2.42 -32.78 -2.63
C MET A 343 3.53 -32.13 -3.44
N TRP A 344 3.28 -31.73 -4.67
CA TRP A 344 4.27 -31.04 -5.48
C TRP A 344 4.60 -29.69 -4.87
N ARG A 345 5.81 -29.22 -5.05
CA ARG A 345 6.26 -27.96 -4.51
C ARG A 345 6.20 -26.87 -5.55
N LEU A 346 5.07 -26.22 -5.63
CA LEU A 346 4.87 -25.06 -6.49
C LEU A 346 5.08 -23.74 -5.72
N GLY A 347 5.20 -22.67 -6.47
CA GLY A 347 5.28 -21.32 -5.94
C GLY A 347 3.97 -20.87 -5.28
N ILE A 348 4.03 -19.73 -4.64
CA ILE A 348 2.89 -19.02 -4.09
C ILE A 348 2.85 -17.64 -4.74
N ARG A 349 1.68 -17.27 -5.26
CA ARG A 349 1.40 -15.96 -5.81
C ARG A 349 0.32 -15.27 -4.96
N PRO A 350 0.71 -14.36 -4.07
CA PRO A 350 -0.21 -13.74 -3.13
C PRO A 350 -1.26 -12.87 -3.80
N VAL A 351 -2.47 -12.91 -3.27
CA VAL A 351 -3.53 -11.93 -3.53
C VAL A 351 -3.75 -11.12 -2.26
N ILE A 352 -3.60 -9.80 -2.37
CA ILE A 352 -3.89 -8.84 -1.31
C ILE A 352 -5.25 -8.20 -1.55
N GLN A 353 -5.87 -7.73 -0.47
CA GLN A 353 -7.14 -7.01 -0.52
C GLN A 353 -6.93 -5.61 0.06
N VAL A 354 -7.32 -4.61 -0.72
CA VAL A 354 -7.18 -3.19 -0.36
C VAL A 354 -8.47 -2.44 -0.65
N SER A 355 -8.61 -1.22 -0.13
CA SER A 355 -9.70 -0.32 -0.50
C SER A 355 -9.33 0.50 -1.75
N ARG A 356 -10.33 1.06 -2.43
CA ARG A 356 -10.07 1.97 -3.56
C ARG A 356 -9.26 3.20 -3.16
N SER A 357 -9.42 3.66 -1.92
CA SER A 357 -8.64 4.78 -1.38
C SER A 357 -7.17 4.47 -1.17
N ASP A 358 -6.79 3.19 -1.14
CA ASP A 358 -5.39 2.75 -1.04
C ASP A 358 -4.66 2.75 -2.40
N LEU A 359 -5.35 3.13 -3.49
CA LEU A 359 -4.85 3.12 -4.87
C LEU A 359 -4.75 4.54 -5.44
N SER A 360 -3.63 4.90 -6.04
CA SER A 360 -3.43 6.19 -6.73
C SER A 360 -2.59 6.07 -7.99
#